data_8e82a33d46176e6a114d05b9f023cbed
#
_entry.id   8e82a33d46176e6a114d05b9f023cbed
#
_cell.length_a   1.000
_cell.length_b   1.000
_cell.length_c   1.000
_cell.angle_alpha   90.00
_cell.angle_beta   90.00
_cell.angle_gamma   90.00
#
_symmetry.space_group_name_H-M   'P 1'
#
loop_
_entity.id
_entity.type
_entity.pdbx_description
1 polymer ?
#
loop_
_entity_poly.entity_id
_entity_poly.type
_entity_poly.pdbx_seq_one_letter_code
_entity_poly.pdbx_strand_id
1 'polypeptide(L)'
;MKSKQIIIMFLSFIILFAISCKNDDKTGSSGYSVPKATGDKATDLTTQAEYSGTLNRTAHEGPSDTGLTSMEFQLFIENNKVKGGALGAFAGGADFPGTQVYKSGSEYSAYSSYNSADGSYVDEGDVKEYIKFTISGNTVNVIEYIASVTYDGGYKDTYSGTLTKTTSAGS
;
A
#
# COMPACT_ATOMS: atom_id res chain seq x y z
N MET A 1 -58.49 8.40 -5.23
CA MET A 1 -57.44 7.41 -5.13
C MET A 1 -56.04 7.88 -5.64
N LYS A 2 -55.77 9.18 -5.83
CA LYS A 2 -54.50 9.71 -6.35
C LYS A 2 -53.55 10.28 -5.29
N SER A 3 -53.99 10.56 -4.09
CA SER A 3 -53.17 11.19 -3.06
C SER A 3 -52.26 10.18 -2.29
N LYS A 4 -52.70 8.96 -2.11
CA LYS A 4 -51.93 7.93 -1.38
C LYS A 4 -50.70 7.43 -2.16
N GLN A 5 -50.75 7.42 -3.49
CA GLN A 5 -49.60 7.03 -4.32
C GLN A 5 -48.50 8.07 -4.35
N ILE A 6 -48.85 9.36 -4.23
CA ILE A 6 -47.88 10.47 -4.20
C ILE A 6 -47.09 10.47 -2.88
N ILE A 7 -47.77 10.15 -1.76
CA ILE A 7 -47.12 10.08 -0.45
C ILE A 7 -46.10 8.91 -0.38
N ILE A 8 -46.42 7.76 -0.98
CA ILE A 8 -45.51 6.61 -1.02
C ILE A 8 -44.27 6.91 -1.91
N MET A 9 -44.45 7.63 -3.02
CA MET A 9 -43.36 8.05 -3.87
C MET A 9 -42.41 9.05 -3.19
N PHE A 10 -42.94 9.97 -2.40
CA PHE A 10 -42.13 10.90 -1.62
C PHE A 10 -41.41 10.24 -0.46
N LEU A 11 -42.02 9.26 0.20
CA LEU A 11 -41.36 8.53 1.28
C LEU A 11 -40.19 7.65 0.75
N SER A 12 -40.33 7.05 -0.43
CA SER A 12 -39.23 6.26 -1.03
C SER A 12 -38.06 7.13 -1.50
N PHE A 13 -38.31 8.39 -1.87
CA PHE A 13 -37.24 9.32 -2.24
C PHE A 13 -36.47 9.83 -1.03
N ILE A 14 -37.12 10.01 0.12
CA ILE A 14 -36.44 10.42 1.36
C ILE A 14 -35.53 9.32 1.92
N ILE A 15 -35.90 8.05 1.76
CA ILE A 15 -35.07 6.90 2.21
C ILE A 15 -33.79 6.76 1.36
N LEU A 16 -33.82 7.12 0.07
CA LEU A 16 -32.67 7.07 -0.81
C LEU A 16 -31.63 8.16 -0.50
N PHE A 17 -32.02 9.29 0.08
CA PHE A 17 -31.09 10.34 0.51
C PHE A 17 -30.53 10.14 1.92
N ALA A 18 -31.17 9.32 2.76
CA ALA A 18 -30.70 9.05 4.12
C ALA A 18 -29.53 8.02 4.18
N ILE A 19 -29.23 7.32 3.08
CA ILE A 19 -28.12 6.35 3.02
C ILE A 19 -26.83 7.00 2.49
N SER A 20 -26.88 8.23 1.99
CA SER A 20 -25.74 8.93 1.38
C SER A 20 -24.97 9.86 2.33
N CYS A 21 -25.33 9.94 3.60
CA CYS A 21 -24.55 10.67 4.60
C CYS A 21 -24.12 9.72 5.72
N LYS A 22 -23.26 8.76 5.42
CA LYS A 22 -22.28 8.37 6.40
C LYS A 22 -21.22 9.47 6.37
N ASN A 23 -21.46 10.52 7.13
CA ASN A 23 -20.38 11.34 7.66
C ASN A 23 -19.54 10.38 8.52
N ASP A 24 -18.44 9.92 7.99
CA ASP A 24 -17.34 9.47 8.83
C ASP A 24 -16.92 10.70 9.64
N ASP A 25 -17.44 10.79 10.87
CA ASP A 25 -16.91 11.68 11.89
C ASP A 25 -15.43 11.32 12.09
N LYS A 26 -14.57 12.03 11.36
CA LYS A 26 -13.13 12.01 11.54
C LYS A 26 -12.76 12.75 12.83
N THR A 27 -13.11 12.17 13.95
CA THR A 27 -12.60 12.56 15.25
C THR A 27 -11.78 11.41 15.80
N GLY A 28 -10.48 11.50 15.59
CA GLY A 28 -9.50 10.63 16.24
C GLY A 28 -8.79 9.66 15.30
N SER A 29 -7.50 9.92 15.07
CA SER A 29 -6.56 9.09 14.31
C SER A 29 -6.95 8.87 12.85
N SER A 30 -6.80 9.89 12.03
CA SER A 30 -6.99 9.84 10.58
C SER A 30 -5.81 9.15 9.90
N GLY A 31 -5.67 7.83 10.14
CA GLY A 31 -4.80 7.02 9.32
C GLY A 31 -5.41 6.85 7.93
N TYR A 32 -4.63 7.10 6.91
CA TYR A 32 -5.00 6.79 5.53
C TYR A 32 -5.21 5.29 5.39
N SER A 33 -6.25 4.90 4.62
CA SER A 33 -6.50 3.49 4.34
C SER A 33 -5.39 2.93 3.44
N VAL A 34 -4.71 1.90 3.92
CA VAL A 34 -3.71 1.13 3.17
C VAL A 34 -4.24 -0.28 2.99
N PRO A 35 -4.26 -0.83 1.77
CA PRO A 35 -4.72 -2.19 1.53
C PRO A 35 -3.92 -3.21 2.36
N LYS A 36 -4.56 -4.28 2.76
CA LYS A 36 -3.87 -5.47 3.28
C LYS A 36 -3.51 -6.40 2.11
N ALA A 37 -2.47 -7.20 2.29
CA ALA A 37 -2.12 -8.23 1.32
C ALA A 37 -3.27 -9.25 1.17
N THR A 38 -3.56 -9.67 -0.06
CA THR A 38 -4.71 -10.51 -0.40
C THR A 38 -4.31 -11.73 -1.22
N GLY A 39 -5.10 -12.80 -1.11
CA GLY A 39 -4.86 -14.07 -1.80
C GLY A 39 -4.31 -15.14 -0.86
N ASP A 40 -3.76 -16.20 -1.44
CA ASP A 40 -3.12 -17.27 -0.70
C ASP A 40 -1.63 -16.91 -0.42
N LYS A 41 -1.03 -17.51 0.61
CA LYS A 41 0.41 -17.35 0.82
C LYS A 41 1.16 -17.83 -0.43
N ALA A 42 2.06 -17.00 -0.95
CA ALA A 42 2.91 -17.39 -2.07
C ALA A 42 3.75 -18.61 -1.70
N THR A 43 3.94 -19.51 -2.65
CA THR A 43 4.75 -20.74 -2.51
C THR A 43 5.75 -20.92 -3.66
N ASP A 44 5.73 -20.02 -4.62
CA ASP A 44 6.50 -20.09 -5.87
C ASP A 44 7.65 -19.07 -5.95
N LEU A 45 7.85 -18.24 -4.93
CA LEU A 45 8.95 -17.30 -4.80
C LEU A 45 10.10 -17.89 -3.97
N THR A 46 10.60 -19.04 -4.38
CA THR A 46 11.60 -19.83 -3.62
C THR A 46 13.04 -19.43 -3.93
N THR A 47 13.29 -18.87 -5.11
CA THR A 47 14.63 -18.45 -5.53
C THR A 47 14.93 -17.06 -4.99
N GLN A 48 16.09 -16.91 -4.35
CA GLN A 48 16.57 -15.62 -3.92
C GLN A 48 16.84 -14.72 -5.14
N ALA A 49 16.30 -13.52 -5.12
CA ALA A 49 16.52 -12.53 -6.16
C ALA A 49 16.44 -11.12 -5.59
N GLU A 50 17.24 -10.24 -6.15
CA GLU A 50 17.28 -8.82 -5.85
C GLU A 50 16.90 -8.05 -7.10
N TYR A 51 16.06 -7.04 -6.93
CA TYR A 51 15.60 -6.14 -7.99
C TYR A 51 15.76 -4.70 -7.52
N SER A 52 16.18 -3.82 -8.42
CA SER A 52 16.29 -2.39 -8.15
C SER A 52 15.80 -1.56 -9.31
N GLY A 53 15.41 -0.33 -9.02
CA GLY A 53 14.96 0.65 -10.01
C GLY A 53 14.29 1.84 -9.37
N THR A 54 13.75 2.72 -10.19
CA THR A 54 13.08 3.94 -9.76
C THR A 54 11.57 3.75 -9.78
N LEU A 55 10.91 4.06 -8.68
CA LEU A 55 9.45 4.21 -8.62
C LEU A 55 9.08 5.69 -8.70
N ASN A 56 8.02 5.99 -9.45
CA ASN A 56 7.50 7.35 -9.61
C ASN A 56 6.19 7.50 -8.84
N ARG A 57 6.03 8.65 -8.16
CA ARG A 57 4.80 8.95 -7.42
C ARG A 57 3.63 9.15 -8.37
N THR A 58 2.57 8.41 -8.15
CA THR A 58 1.33 8.46 -8.94
C THR A 58 0.19 9.16 -8.22
N ALA A 59 0.21 9.18 -6.87
CA ALA A 59 -0.76 9.90 -6.06
C ALA A 59 -0.15 10.35 -4.72
N HIS A 60 -0.72 11.43 -4.18
CA HIS A 60 -0.44 11.95 -2.84
C HIS A 60 -1.75 12.31 -2.15
N GLU A 61 -1.87 11.94 -0.88
CA GLU A 61 -2.99 12.31 -0.01
C GLU A 61 -2.41 12.81 1.32
N GLY A 62 -2.91 13.92 1.82
CA GLY A 62 -2.55 14.47 3.13
C GLY A 62 -1.96 15.86 3.10
N PRO A 63 -1.89 16.52 4.27
CA PRO A 63 -1.36 17.87 4.39
C PRO A 63 0.18 17.93 4.35
N SER A 64 0.86 16.84 4.71
CA SER A 64 2.32 16.76 4.69
C SER A 64 2.78 16.16 3.38
N ASP A 65 3.60 16.88 2.60
CA ASP A 65 4.18 16.40 1.36
C ASP A 65 5.70 16.33 1.48
N THR A 66 6.25 15.15 1.28
CA THR A 66 7.70 14.92 1.26
C THR A 66 8.40 15.62 0.08
N GLY A 67 7.65 16.06 -0.93
CA GLY A 67 8.18 16.59 -2.18
C GLY A 67 8.82 15.54 -3.10
N LEU A 68 8.84 14.28 -2.69
CA LEU A 68 9.43 13.18 -3.47
C LEU A 68 8.51 12.77 -4.61
N THR A 69 8.86 13.10 -5.83
CA THR A 69 8.15 12.67 -7.04
C THR A 69 8.65 11.33 -7.58
N SER A 70 9.82 10.88 -7.14
CA SER A 70 10.39 9.57 -7.47
C SER A 70 11.32 9.10 -6.35
N MET A 71 11.55 7.81 -6.27
CA MET A 71 12.48 7.21 -5.32
C MET A 71 13.21 6.02 -5.94
N GLU A 72 14.46 5.82 -5.54
CA GLU A 72 15.16 4.56 -5.78
C GLU A 72 14.59 3.50 -4.84
N PHE A 73 14.31 2.34 -5.39
CA PHE A 73 13.65 1.24 -4.67
C PHE A 73 14.41 -0.07 -4.88
N GLN A 74 14.56 -0.83 -3.81
CA GLN A 74 15.22 -2.11 -3.81
C GLN A 74 14.28 -3.17 -3.21
N LEU A 75 14.12 -4.30 -3.89
CA LEU A 75 13.25 -5.39 -3.48
C LEU A 75 14.02 -6.71 -3.50
N PHE A 76 14.18 -7.31 -2.34
CA PHE A 76 14.72 -8.65 -2.18
C PHE A 76 13.57 -9.64 -2.01
N ILE A 77 13.60 -10.70 -2.79
CA ILE A 77 12.63 -11.80 -2.71
C ILE A 77 13.40 -13.04 -2.24
N GLU A 78 12.96 -13.65 -1.15
CA GLU A 78 13.57 -14.84 -0.60
C GLU A 78 12.54 -15.66 0.19
N ASN A 79 12.44 -16.96 -0.12
CA ASN A 79 11.57 -17.89 0.63
C ASN A 79 10.13 -17.39 0.81
N ASN A 80 9.52 -16.89 -0.29
CA ASN A 80 8.16 -16.35 -0.31
C ASN A 80 7.94 -15.12 0.60
N LYS A 81 9.02 -14.40 0.87
CA LYS A 81 9.02 -13.14 1.62
C LYS A 81 9.68 -12.03 0.82
N VAL A 82 9.34 -10.81 1.12
CA VAL A 82 9.99 -9.61 0.59
C VAL A 82 10.69 -8.86 1.70
N LYS A 83 11.87 -8.31 1.36
CA LYS A 83 12.64 -7.34 2.15
C LYS A 83 12.92 -6.13 1.26
N GLY A 84 13.23 -4.99 1.86
CA GLY A 84 13.64 -3.78 1.16
C GLY A 84 12.57 -2.73 1.13
N GLY A 85 12.85 -1.66 0.42
CA GLY A 85 12.04 -0.45 0.38
C GLY A 85 12.74 0.66 -0.38
N ALA A 86 12.41 1.91 -0.04
CA ALA A 86 13.02 3.09 -0.62
C ALA A 86 14.45 3.29 -0.12
N LEU A 87 15.41 3.46 -1.04
CA LEU A 87 16.78 3.76 -0.70
C LEU A 87 16.96 5.25 -0.40
N GLY A 88 17.37 5.58 0.84
CA GLY A 88 17.85 6.92 1.21
C GLY A 88 16.82 8.03 1.29
N ALA A 89 15.58 7.81 0.96
CA ALA A 89 14.56 8.86 0.91
C ALA A 89 13.80 9.04 2.23
N PHE A 90 13.70 8.00 3.03
CA PHE A 90 13.07 8.03 4.33
C PHE A 90 14.14 7.74 5.39
N ALA A 91 14.59 8.77 6.08
CA ALA A 91 15.37 8.62 7.31
C ALA A 91 14.47 8.03 8.41
N GLY A 92 14.33 6.74 8.43
CA GLY A 92 13.36 5.98 9.20
C GLY A 92 12.64 5.00 8.30
N GLY A 93 13.31 4.65 7.18
CA GLY A 93 12.80 3.91 6.05
C GLY A 93 11.91 2.76 6.47
N ALA A 94 10.72 2.84 5.98
CA ALA A 94 9.81 1.76 5.93
C ALA A 94 10.47 0.67 5.09
N ASP A 95 10.86 -0.39 5.71
CA ASP A 95 11.43 -1.55 5.05
C ASP A 95 10.53 -2.74 5.29
N PHE A 96 10.23 -3.48 4.24
CA PHE A 96 9.68 -4.80 4.44
C PHE A 96 10.73 -5.68 5.15
N PRO A 97 10.49 -6.13 6.39
CA PRO A 97 11.53 -6.80 7.20
C PRO A 97 11.68 -8.30 6.91
N GLY A 98 11.23 -8.77 5.79
CA GLY A 98 11.02 -10.18 5.49
C GLY A 98 9.55 -10.57 5.60
N THR A 99 8.71 -9.73 5.03
CA THR A 99 7.25 -9.83 5.09
C THR A 99 6.72 -10.93 4.17
N GLN A 100 5.78 -11.72 4.65
CA GLN A 100 5.12 -12.77 3.88
C GLN A 100 4.43 -12.18 2.64
N VAL A 101 4.68 -12.80 1.49
CA VAL A 101 4.00 -12.47 0.23
C VAL A 101 2.75 -13.33 0.07
N TYR A 102 1.70 -12.71 -0.41
CA TYR A 102 0.45 -13.33 -0.82
C TYR A 102 0.28 -13.23 -2.33
N LYS A 103 -0.42 -14.21 -2.92
CA LYS A 103 -0.61 -14.32 -4.37
C LYS A 103 -2.08 -14.41 -4.73
N SER A 104 -2.50 -13.62 -5.71
CA SER A 104 -3.83 -13.67 -6.31
C SER A 104 -3.69 -13.63 -7.84
N GLY A 105 -3.94 -14.75 -8.50
CA GLY A 105 -3.67 -14.89 -9.93
C GLY A 105 -2.18 -14.74 -10.26
N SER A 106 -1.84 -13.75 -11.09
CA SER A 106 -0.45 -13.41 -11.44
C SER A 106 0.15 -12.30 -10.56
N GLU A 107 -0.61 -11.74 -9.64
CA GLU A 107 -0.21 -10.63 -8.80
C GLU A 107 0.24 -11.12 -7.42
N TYR A 108 1.27 -10.49 -6.91
CA TYR A 108 1.81 -10.68 -5.56
C TYR A 108 1.58 -9.43 -4.74
N SER A 109 1.34 -9.60 -3.44
CA SER A 109 1.20 -8.47 -2.52
C SER A 109 1.83 -8.77 -1.16
N ALA A 110 2.32 -7.71 -0.51
CA ALA A 110 2.79 -7.75 0.87
C ALA A 110 2.35 -6.49 1.60
N TYR A 111 2.17 -6.61 2.92
CA TYR A 111 1.79 -5.51 3.79
C TYR A 111 2.65 -5.54 5.04
N SER A 112 3.16 -4.39 5.45
CA SER A 112 3.91 -4.19 6.69
C SER A 112 3.35 -2.99 7.44
N SER A 113 3.44 -3.03 8.75
CA SER A 113 3.05 -1.93 9.62
C SER A 113 3.93 -1.91 10.86
N TYR A 114 4.35 -0.73 11.31
CA TYR A 114 5.17 -0.57 12.50
C TYR A 114 4.94 0.77 13.20
N ASN A 115 5.40 0.87 14.44
CA ASN A 115 5.40 2.11 15.21
C ASN A 115 6.69 2.87 14.95
N SER A 116 6.59 4.13 14.56
CA SER A 116 7.77 4.99 14.31
C SER A 116 8.57 5.27 15.57
N ALA A 117 7.92 5.26 16.74
CA ALA A 117 8.54 5.60 18.02
C ALA A 117 9.61 4.60 18.48
N ASP A 118 9.44 3.33 18.19
CA ASP A 118 10.33 2.24 18.65
C ASP A 118 10.72 1.25 17.57
N GLY A 119 10.20 1.43 16.32
CA GLY A 119 10.44 0.53 15.19
C GLY A 119 9.78 -0.83 15.32
N SER A 120 8.90 -1.04 16.31
CA SER A 120 8.23 -2.34 16.49
C SER A 120 7.21 -2.61 15.40
N TYR A 121 7.23 -3.82 14.83
CA TYR A 121 6.23 -4.26 13.85
C TYR A 121 4.96 -4.71 14.56
N VAL A 122 3.84 -4.14 14.15
CA VAL A 122 2.51 -4.35 14.73
C VAL A 122 1.45 -4.41 13.64
N ASP A 123 0.25 -4.90 13.97
CA ASP A 123 -0.84 -5.00 12.98
C ASP A 123 -1.37 -3.65 12.52
N GLU A 124 -1.36 -2.65 13.40
CA GLU A 124 -1.87 -1.30 13.14
C GLU A 124 -0.92 -0.24 13.76
N GLY A 125 0.22 -0.02 13.08
CA GLY A 125 1.18 1.02 13.45
C GLY A 125 0.85 2.37 12.80
N ASP A 126 1.63 3.37 13.15
CA ASP A 126 1.55 4.73 12.61
C ASP A 126 2.26 4.87 11.25
N VAL A 127 3.06 3.87 10.85
CA VAL A 127 3.62 3.72 9.50
C VAL A 127 3.10 2.43 8.90
N LYS A 128 2.57 2.51 7.68
CA LYS A 128 2.02 1.38 6.95
C LYS A 128 2.57 1.36 5.54
N GLU A 129 2.91 0.17 5.07
CA GLU A 129 3.39 -0.08 3.72
C GLU A 129 2.65 -1.22 3.06
N TYR A 130 2.45 -1.06 1.79
CA TYR A 130 1.86 -2.07 0.93
C TYR A 130 2.58 -2.08 -0.40
N ILE A 131 2.85 -3.25 -0.93
CA ILE A 131 3.35 -3.42 -2.29
C ILE A 131 2.51 -4.44 -3.04
N LYS A 132 2.20 -4.13 -4.30
CA LYS A 132 1.56 -5.01 -5.26
C LYS A 132 2.39 -5.06 -6.53
N PHE A 133 2.72 -6.25 -7.00
CA PHE A 133 3.63 -6.42 -8.14
C PHE A 133 3.37 -7.69 -8.93
N THR A 134 3.90 -7.73 -10.15
CA THR A 134 4.04 -8.95 -10.97
C THR A 134 5.51 -9.19 -11.29
N ILE A 135 5.84 -10.45 -11.60
CA ILE A 135 7.20 -10.85 -12.00
C ILE A 135 7.16 -11.44 -13.40
N SER A 136 8.05 -10.98 -14.26
CA SER A 136 8.24 -11.52 -15.61
C SER A 136 9.74 -11.59 -15.94
N GLY A 137 10.30 -12.80 -15.92
CA GLY A 137 11.74 -13.01 -16.15
C GLY A 137 12.60 -12.24 -15.15
N ASN A 138 13.39 -11.30 -15.64
CA ASN A 138 14.28 -10.46 -14.84
C ASN A 138 13.65 -9.13 -14.39
N THR A 139 12.35 -9.01 -14.49
CA THR A 139 11.66 -7.74 -14.24
C THR A 139 10.57 -7.94 -13.22
N VAL A 140 10.49 -7.03 -12.26
CA VAL A 140 9.35 -6.84 -11.36
C VAL A 140 8.63 -5.56 -11.80
N ASN A 141 7.36 -5.68 -12.17
CA ASN A 141 6.51 -4.51 -12.38
C ASN A 141 5.76 -4.20 -11.08
N VAL A 142 6.12 -3.12 -10.42
CA VAL A 142 5.43 -2.61 -9.24
C VAL A 142 4.19 -1.85 -9.70
N ILE A 143 3.05 -2.49 -9.53
CA ILE A 143 1.74 -1.93 -9.89
C ILE A 143 1.40 -0.80 -8.92
N GLU A 144 1.67 -1.04 -7.65
CA GLU A 144 1.37 -0.10 -6.57
C GLU A 144 2.32 -0.34 -5.39
N TYR A 145 2.98 0.71 -4.93
CA TYR A 145 3.65 0.76 -3.64
C TYR A 145 3.06 1.93 -2.87
N ILE A 146 2.58 1.68 -1.67
CA ILE A 146 1.99 2.68 -0.80
C ILE A 146 2.86 2.81 0.44
N ALA A 147 3.24 4.05 0.77
CA ALA A 147 3.80 4.45 2.04
C ALA A 147 2.84 5.42 2.73
N SER A 148 2.43 5.10 3.95
CA SER A 148 1.51 5.93 4.73
C SER A 148 2.05 6.16 6.13
N VAL A 149 1.98 7.41 6.57
CA VAL A 149 2.40 7.88 7.89
C VAL A 149 1.24 8.62 8.52
N THR A 150 1.00 8.43 9.82
CA THR A 150 -0.12 9.06 10.54
C THR A 150 0.29 10.14 11.54
N TYR A 151 1.59 10.30 11.81
CA TYR A 151 2.12 11.36 12.66
C TYR A 151 2.46 12.63 11.84
N ASP A 152 2.71 13.76 12.48
CA ASP A 152 3.09 15.05 11.86
C ASP A 152 2.16 15.53 10.74
N GLY A 153 0.85 15.39 10.95
CA GLY A 153 -0.16 15.75 9.95
C GLY A 153 -0.49 14.64 8.96
N GLY A 154 0.38 13.65 8.86
CA GLY A 154 0.18 12.43 8.07
C GLY A 154 0.16 12.64 6.56
N TYR A 155 0.48 11.56 5.86
CA TYR A 155 0.34 11.48 4.40
C TYR A 155 0.19 10.02 3.95
N LYS A 156 -0.24 9.86 2.71
CA LYS A 156 -0.17 8.61 1.95
C LYS A 156 0.32 8.91 0.55
N ASP A 157 1.46 8.36 0.20
CA ASP A 157 2.01 8.42 -1.14
C ASP A 157 1.88 7.07 -1.83
N THR A 158 1.53 7.10 -3.11
CA THR A 158 1.44 5.93 -3.97
C THR A 158 2.44 6.07 -5.11
N TYR A 159 3.17 4.99 -5.37
CA TYR A 159 4.20 4.94 -6.40
C TYR A 159 4.00 3.71 -7.28
N SER A 160 4.52 3.77 -8.50
CA SER A 160 4.61 2.63 -9.42
C SER A 160 5.87 2.70 -10.27
N GLY A 161 6.26 1.58 -10.86
CA GLY A 161 7.44 1.53 -11.73
C GLY A 161 7.91 0.10 -12.00
N THR A 162 9.08 0.01 -12.60
CA THR A 162 9.68 -1.26 -12.99
C THR A 162 11.05 -1.41 -12.33
N LEU A 163 11.25 -2.56 -11.70
CA LEU A 163 12.53 -2.94 -11.12
C LEU A 163 13.17 -4.03 -12.00
N THR A 164 14.47 -3.96 -12.15
CA THR A 164 15.24 -4.94 -12.91
C THR A 164 16.09 -5.77 -11.95
N LYS A 165 16.21 -7.06 -12.22
CA LYS A 165 17.03 -7.98 -11.42
C LYS A 165 18.49 -7.51 -11.44
N THR A 166 19.04 -7.28 -10.26
CA THR A 166 20.45 -7.02 -10.11
C THR A 166 21.19 -8.35 -10.26
N THR A 167 22.11 -8.42 -11.21
CA THR A 167 23.05 -9.52 -11.24
C THR A 167 24.03 -9.31 -10.09
N SER A 168 23.97 -10.16 -9.05
CA SER A 168 25.07 -10.22 -8.08
C SER A 168 26.35 -10.45 -8.87
N ALA A 169 27.26 -9.47 -8.87
CA ALA A 169 28.59 -9.70 -9.34
C ALA A 169 29.15 -10.83 -8.46
N GLY A 170 29.28 -11.99 -9.04
CA GLY A 170 29.80 -13.17 -8.35
C GLY A 170 31.14 -12.83 -7.75
N SER A 171 31.23 -12.93 -6.44
CA SER A 171 32.51 -12.92 -5.69
C SER A 171 33.15 -14.29 -5.77
#